data_cecfa3ecf0e1c18a271e4ecce3398595
#
_entry.id   cecfa3ecf0e1c18a271e4ecce3398595
#
_cell.length_a   1.000
_cell.length_b   1.000
_cell.length_c   1.000
_cell.angle_alpha   90.00
_cell.angle_beta   90.00
_cell.angle_gamma   90.00
#
_symmetry.space_group_name_H-M   'P 1'
#
loop_
_entity.id
_entity.type
_entity.pdbx_description
1 polymer ?
#
loop_
_entity_poly.entity_id
_entity_poly.type
_entity_poly.pdbx_seq_one_letter_code
_entity_poly.pdbx_strand_id
1 'polypeptide(L)'
;VYVDGVEHFKLNDTGALIDIRFLDVWSINKSGEIIYRNRFQDNLDYWRDIDYDIAKKVEVTFKVDMSNTKVETGLGDDPAVYIVSGSNTGPSGVKMIKGKNNIWTAKVLMSPGKREYKFRNGYYDDWDTQGWENGEIFLKDKCGFNQWGDREVIVQVSDSQNVGPFCFNSCSICS
;
A
#
# COMPACT_ATOMS: atom_id res chain seq x y z
N VAL A 1 21.29 15.65 16.99
CA VAL A 1 19.87 15.98 16.91
C VAL A 1 19.32 16.07 18.31
N TYR A 2 18.52 17.07 18.55
CA TYR A 2 17.94 17.36 19.85
C TYR A 2 16.43 17.11 19.79
N VAL A 3 15.92 16.45 20.81
CA VAL A 3 14.50 16.32 21.08
C VAL A 3 14.27 16.85 22.47
N ASP A 4 13.32 17.76 22.66
CA ASP A 4 13.05 18.44 23.93
C ASP A 4 14.28 19.12 24.55
N GLY A 5 15.17 19.63 23.70
CA GLY A 5 16.40 20.33 24.14
C GLY A 5 17.51 19.38 24.64
N VAL A 6 17.30 18.08 24.59
CA VAL A 6 18.29 17.07 24.96
C VAL A 6 18.84 16.41 23.72
N GLU A 7 20.15 16.21 23.67
CA GLU A 7 20.75 15.45 22.57
C GLU A 7 20.43 13.96 22.74
N HIS A 8 19.55 13.48 21.88
CA HIS A 8 19.14 12.08 21.84
C HIS A 8 19.90 11.30 20.79
N PHE A 9 20.35 12.00 19.75
CA PHE A 9 20.90 11.40 18.56
C PHE A 9 22.23 12.03 18.20
N LYS A 10 23.17 11.21 17.80
CA LYS A 10 24.43 11.64 17.22
C LYS A 10 24.48 11.25 15.75
N LEU A 11 25.06 12.11 14.94
CA LEU A 11 25.45 11.77 13.59
C LEU A 11 26.78 11.04 13.64
N ASN A 12 26.86 9.88 13.00
CA ASN A 12 28.11 9.20 12.75
C ASN A 12 28.86 9.82 11.54
N ASP A 13 30.04 9.32 11.25
CA ASP A 13 30.87 9.82 10.15
C ASP A 13 30.22 9.73 8.77
N THR A 14 29.21 8.88 8.61
CA THR A 14 28.43 8.78 7.37
C THR A 14 27.24 9.72 7.33
N GLY A 15 27.01 10.49 8.39
CA GLY A 15 25.86 11.36 8.54
C GLY A 15 24.60 10.64 9.03
N ALA A 16 24.73 9.39 9.47
CA ALA A 16 23.61 8.66 10.06
C ALA A 16 23.35 9.13 11.49
N LEU A 17 22.09 9.17 11.85
CA LEU A 17 21.61 9.57 13.17
C LEU A 17 21.59 8.36 14.11
N ILE A 18 22.14 8.51 15.30
CA ILE A 18 22.22 7.43 16.28
C ILE A 18 21.59 7.88 17.59
N ASP A 19 20.55 7.20 18.02
CA ASP A 19 20.01 7.35 19.38
C ASP A 19 20.79 6.41 20.34
N ILE A 20 21.40 7.02 21.30
CA ILE A 20 22.21 6.31 22.29
C ILE A 20 21.54 6.24 23.67
N ARG A 21 20.42 6.91 23.85
CA ARG A 21 19.80 7.07 25.15
C ARG A 21 19.00 5.87 25.62
N PHE A 22 18.25 5.25 24.72
CA PHE A 22 17.37 4.14 25.06
C PHE A 22 17.93 2.78 24.68
N LEU A 23 19.22 2.72 24.38
CA LEU A 23 19.84 1.50 23.89
C LEU A 23 19.29 1.05 22.53
N ASP A 24 18.40 1.82 21.98
CA ASP A 24 17.96 1.71 20.62
C ASP A 24 18.89 2.55 19.75
N VAL A 25 19.34 1.93 18.70
CA VAL A 25 20.18 2.62 17.73
C VAL A 25 19.37 2.72 16.46
N TRP A 26 19.01 3.92 16.11
CA TRP A 26 18.43 4.19 14.81
C TRP A 26 19.16 5.37 14.19
N SER A 27 19.19 5.38 12.90
CA SER A 27 20.00 6.33 12.17
C SER A 27 19.27 6.85 10.95
N ILE A 28 19.52 8.09 10.61
CA ILE A 28 19.13 8.65 9.32
C ILE A 28 20.40 8.78 8.49
N ASN A 29 20.44 8.18 7.31
CA ASN A 29 21.56 8.35 6.39
C ASN A 29 21.47 9.69 5.62
N LYS A 30 22.47 9.98 4.80
CA LYS A 30 22.53 11.25 4.05
C LYS A 30 21.42 11.42 3.03
N SER A 31 20.78 10.33 2.62
CA SER A 31 19.62 10.35 1.71
C SER A 31 18.29 10.53 2.43
N GLY A 32 18.31 10.67 3.76
CA GLY A 32 17.10 10.83 4.57
C GLY A 32 16.42 9.50 4.91
N GLU A 33 17.05 8.38 4.60
CA GLU A 33 16.55 7.06 4.95
C GLU A 33 16.84 6.77 6.43
N ILE A 34 15.82 6.40 7.18
CA ILE A 34 15.96 5.97 8.56
C ILE A 34 16.38 4.50 8.59
N ILE A 35 17.52 4.24 9.22
CA ILE A 35 18.01 2.89 9.44
C ILE A 35 17.89 2.59 10.92
N TYR A 36 16.91 1.78 11.24
CA TYR A 36 16.70 1.35 12.61
C TYR A 36 17.65 0.21 13.00
N ARG A 37 18.26 0.36 14.13
CA ARG A 37 19.05 -0.68 14.76
C ARG A 37 18.71 -0.72 16.24
N ASN A 38 17.92 -1.68 16.61
CA ASN A 38 17.62 -1.97 18.00
C ASN A 38 18.34 -3.23 18.41
N ARG A 39 18.84 -3.25 19.59
CA ARG A 39 19.33 -4.50 20.20
C ARG A 39 18.18 -5.48 20.51
N PHE A 40 16.96 -5.00 20.52
CA PHE A 40 15.76 -5.83 20.67
C PHE A 40 15.09 -6.01 19.32
N GLN A 41 15.29 -7.18 18.76
CA GLN A 41 14.74 -7.55 17.43
C GLN A 41 13.21 -7.39 17.35
N ASP A 42 12.53 -7.48 18.50
CA ASP A 42 11.07 -7.45 18.59
C ASP A 42 10.44 -6.12 18.15
N ASN A 43 11.22 -5.04 18.13
CA ASN A 43 10.73 -3.72 17.73
C ASN A 43 11.09 -3.36 16.27
N LEU A 44 11.77 -4.25 15.56
CA LEU A 44 12.26 -3.95 14.22
C LEU A 44 11.12 -3.66 13.23
N ASP A 45 10.02 -4.39 13.36
CA ASP A 45 8.86 -4.23 12.46
C ASP A 45 8.11 -2.93 12.74
N TYR A 46 7.97 -2.55 14.01
CA TYR A 46 7.38 -1.27 14.39
C TYR A 46 8.16 -0.07 13.80
N TRP A 47 9.48 -0.10 13.87
CA TRP A 47 10.32 0.98 13.33
C TRP A 47 10.36 0.99 11.81
N ARG A 48 10.25 -0.17 11.16
CA ARG A 48 10.06 -0.23 9.71
C ARG A 48 8.78 0.47 9.27
N ASP A 49 7.70 0.28 10.01
CA ASP A 49 6.43 0.96 9.71
C ASP A 49 6.55 2.48 9.86
N ILE A 50 7.30 2.95 10.86
CA ILE A 50 7.60 4.38 11.02
C ILE A 50 8.46 4.90 9.88
N ASP A 51 9.46 4.16 9.43
CA ASP A 51 10.29 4.53 8.28
C ASP A 51 9.44 4.73 7.03
N TYR A 52 8.45 3.89 6.81
CA TYR A 52 7.53 4.03 5.68
C TYR A 52 6.59 5.23 5.81
N ASP A 53 6.19 5.59 7.01
CA ASP A 53 5.35 6.76 7.25
C ASP A 53 6.11 8.08 7.06
N ILE A 54 7.42 8.08 7.31
CA ILE A 54 8.29 9.25 7.11
C ILE A 54 8.75 9.34 5.64
N ALA A 55 8.90 8.22 4.97
CA ALA A 55 9.28 8.20 3.56
C ALA A 55 8.25 8.95 2.69
N LYS A 56 8.75 9.69 1.72
CA LYS A 56 7.89 10.36 0.73
C LYS A 56 6.93 9.35 0.10
N LYS A 57 5.63 9.49 0.36
CA LYS A 57 4.61 8.66 -0.27
C LYS A 57 4.58 8.89 -1.78
N VAL A 58 4.38 7.84 -2.51
CA VAL A 58 4.31 7.83 -3.97
C VAL A 58 2.84 7.78 -4.39
N GLU A 59 2.44 8.62 -5.34
CA GLU A 59 1.12 8.53 -5.94
C GLU A 59 1.06 7.34 -6.89
N VAL A 60 0.32 6.31 -6.52
CA VAL A 60 0.08 5.13 -7.35
C VAL A 60 -1.30 5.23 -7.98
N THR A 61 -1.35 5.23 -9.30
CA THR A 61 -2.58 5.23 -10.07
C THR A 61 -2.98 3.80 -10.41
N PHE A 62 -4.03 3.32 -9.77
CA PHE A 62 -4.60 1.99 -10.03
C PHE A 62 -5.68 2.06 -11.10
N LYS A 63 -5.71 1.05 -11.98
CA LYS A 63 -6.71 0.92 -13.02
C LYS A 63 -7.24 -0.51 -13.05
N VAL A 64 -8.57 -0.63 -13.15
CA VAL A 64 -9.26 -1.91 -13.32
C VAL A 64 -10.28 -1.81 -14.43
N ASP A 65 -10.37 -2.86 -15.24
CA ASP A 65 -11.34 -3.00 -16.31
C ASP A 65 -12.52 -3.85 -15.83
N MET A 66 -13.71 -3.25 -15.84
CA MET A 66 -14.96 -3.87 -15.42
C MET A 66 -15.83 -4.31 -16.62
N SER A 67 -15.26 -4.46 -17.82
CA SER A 67 -16.03 -4.79 -19.04
C SER A 67 -16.77 -6.12 -18.92
N ASN A 68 -16.20 -7.08 -18.20
CA ASN A 68 -16.76 -8.41 -18.02
C ASN A 68 -17.50 -8.58 -16.69
N THR A 69 -17.71 -7.51 -15.94
CA THR A 69 -18.32 -7.58 -14.61
C THR A 69 -19.31 -6.44 -14.41
N LYS A 70 -20.54 -6.78 -14.01
CA LYS A 70 -21.51 -5.76 -13.58
C LYS A 70 -21.02 -5.09 -12.32
N VAL A 71 -21.04 -3.76 -12.30
CA VAL A 71 -20.68 -2.98 -11.12
C VAL A 71 -21.86 -2.91 -10.17
N GLU A 72 -21.61 -3.23 -8.89
CA GLU A 72 -22.61 -3.30 -7.84
C GLU A 72 -22.54 -2.06 -6.91
N THR A 73 -23.58 -1.84 -6.13
CA THR A 73 -23.64 -0.74 -5.15
C THR A 73 -22.97 -1.13 -3.82
N GLY A 74 -23.06 -2.42 -3.46
CA GLY A 74 -22.72 -2.86 -2.11
C GLY A 74 -23.68 -2.23 -1.09
N LEU A 75 -23.12 -1.64 -0.04
CA LEU A 75 -23.84 -0.87 0.99
C LEU A 75 -24.03 0.60 0.60
N GLY A 76 -23.49 1.03 -0.56
CA GLY A 76 -23.60 2.41 -1.04
C GLY A 76 -24.85 2.65 -1.89
N ASP A 77 -25.07 3.92 -2.24
CA ASP A 77 -26.24 4.34 -3.04
C ASP A 77 -26.02 4.12 -4.55
N ASP A 78 -24.76 4.22 -5.01
CA ASP A 78 -24.41 4.14 -6.42
C ASP A 78 -23.46 2.97 -6.72
N PRO A 79 -23.61 2.33 -7.90
CA PRO A 79 -22.63 1.36 -8.36
C PRO A 79 -21.22 1.96 -8.45
N ALA A 80 -20.25 1.36 -7.78
CA ALA A 80 -18.89 1.85 -7.74
C ALA A 80 -17.87 0.74 -7.54
N VAL A 81 -16.63 1.01 -7.91
CA VAL A 81 -15.47 0.14 -7.66
C VAL A 81 -14.53 0.85 -6.70
N TYR A 82 -13.91 0.10 -5.85
CA TYR A 82 -12.96 0.60 -4.84
C TYR A 82 -11.62 -0.12 -4.97
N ILE A 83 -10.54 0.60 -4.74
CA ILE A 83 -9.22 0.03 -4.50
C ILE A 83 -8.97 0.00 -3.00
N VAL A 84 -8.62 -1.17 -2.50
CA VAL A 84 -8.30 -1.39 -1.09
C VAL A 84 -6.86 -1.88 -0.97
N SER A 85 -6.12 -1.26 -0.07
CA SER A 85 -4.74 -1.63 0.22
C SER A 85 -4.51 -1.50 1.73
N GLY A 86 -4.82 -2.53 2.47
CA GLY A 86 -4.56 -2.70 3.89
C GLY A 86 -4.43 -1.41 4.70
N SER A 87 -3.25 -1.14 5.19
CA SER A 87 -2.93 0.05 5.99
C SER A 87 -3.01 1.39 5.24
N ASN A 88 -3.01 1.39 3.89
CA ASN A 88 -3.02 2.63 3.11
C ASN A 88 -4.44 3.22 2.93
N THR A 89 -5.48 2.39 2.94
CA THR A 89 -6.84 2.85 2.62
C THR A 89 -7.90 2.42 3.64
N GLY A 90 -7.60 1.45 4.51
CA GLY A 90 -8.61 0.79 5.34
C GLY A 90 -9.58 -0.08 4.51
N PRO A 91 -10.61 -0.69 5.16
CA PRO A 91 -11.55 -1.62 4.50
C PRO A 91 -12.45 -0.94 3.46
N SER A 92 -12.83 0.30 3.68
CA SER A 92 -13.68 1.06 2.74
C SER A 92 -12.98 1.38 1.42
N GLY A 93 -11.65 1.39 1.42
CA GLY A 93 -10.89 1.68 0.23
C GLY A 93 -11.02 3.12 -0.29
N VAL A 94 -10.51 3.33 -1.49
CA VAL A 94 -10.67 4.59 -2.24
C VAL A 94 -11.61 4.36 -3.42
N LYS A 95 -12.68 5.15 -3.49
CA LYS A 95 -13.63 5.09 -4.60
C LYS A 95 -12.93 5.43 -5.92
N MET A 96 -13.10 4.57 -6.90
CA MET A 96 -12.53 4.75 -8.23
C MET A 96 -13.48 5.57 -9.11
N ILE A 97 -12.91 6.28 -10.07
CA ILE A 97 -13.64 7.09 -11.03
C ILE A 97 -13.78 6.30 -12.33
N LYS A 98 -15.01 6.16 -12.80
CA LYS A 98 -15.29 5.52 -14.08
C LYS A 98 -14.82 6.37 -15.25
N GLY A 99 -13.95 5.82 -16.07
CA GLY A 99 -13.47 6.40 -17.32
C GLY A 99 -14.15 5.77 -18.54
N LYS A 100 -13.51 5.93 -19.69
CA LYS A 100 -13.94 5.31 -20.95
C LYS A 100 -13.70 3.80 -20.93
N ASN A 101 -14.43 3.05 -21.74
CA ASN A 101 -14.25 1.61 -21.97
C ASN A 101 -14.32 0.79 -20.65
N ASN A 102 -15.19 1.20 -19.71
CA ASN A 102 -15.33 0.57 -18.41
C ASN A 102 -14.05 0.47 -17.55
N ILE A 103 -13.04 1.27 -17.87
CA ILE A 103 -11.84 1.39 -17.04
C ILE A 103 -12.14 2.31 -15.85
N TRP A 104 -11.91 1.80 -14.65
CA TRP A 104 -12.02 2.56 -13.41
C TRP A 104 -10.62 2.90 -12.89
N THR A 105 -10.46 4.10 -12.36
CA THR A 105 -9.16 4.64 -11.97
C THR A 105 -9.24 5.32 -10.61
N ALA A 106 -8.25 5.07 -9.76
CA ALA A 106 -8.04 5.83 -8.53
C ALA A 106 -6.55 6.09 -8.29
N LYS A 107 -6.27 7.14 -7.53
CA LYS A 107 -4.94 7.51 -7.07
C LYS A 107 -4.86 7.26 -5.57
N VAL A 108 -3.82 6.56 -5.14
CA VAL A 108 -3.57 6.23 -3.73
C VAL A 108 -2.15 6.65 -3.39
N LEU A 109 -1.99 7.36 -2.29
CA LEU A 109 -0.67 7.66 -1.74
C LEU A 109 -0.18 6.46 -0.94
N MET A 110 0.88 5.82 -1.40
CA MET A 110 1.43 4.60 -0.82
C MET A 110 2.89 4.79 -0.42
N SER A 111 3.26 4.20 0.70
CA SER A 111 4.67 4.12 1.08
C SER A 111 5.44 3.20 0.13
N PRO A 112 6.71 3.50 -0.19
CA PRO A 112 7.55 2.63 -1.00
C PRO A 112 7.65 1.20 -0.45
N GLY A 113 8.02 0.28 -1.33
CA GLY A 113 8.18 -1.13 -1.02
C GLY A 113 7.04 -2.00 -1.52
N LYS A 114 7.00 -3.21 -1.02
CA LYS A 114 6.03 -4.24 -1.37
C LYS A 114 4.69 -3.93 -0.71
N ARG A 115 3.61 -3.82 -1.48
CA ARG A 115 2.27 -3.48 -0.99
C ARG A 115 1.24 -4.43 -1.57
N GLU A 116 0.28 -4.78 -0.75
CA GLU A 116 -0.87 -5.59 -1.13
C GLU A 116 -2.02 -4.69 -1.51
N TYR A 117 -2.80 -5.13 -2.48
CA TYR A 117 -4.04 -4.46 -2.84
C TYR A 117 -5.03 -5.42 -3.47
N LYS A 118 -6.29 -5.00 -3.49
CA LYS A 118 -7.37 -5.73 -4.14
C LYS A 118 -8.43 -4.74 -4.63
N PHE A 119 -9.12 -5.07 -5.69
CA PHE A 119 -10.29 -4.31 -6.09
C PHE A 119 -11.53 -4.87 -5.40
N ARG A 120 -12.47 -3.99 -5.09
CA ARG A 120 -13.73 -4.33 -4.45
C ARG A 120 -14.88 -3.75 -5.26
N ASN A 121 -15.82 -4.57 -5.65
CA ASN A 121 -16.99 -4.22 -6.45
C ASN A 121 -18.16 -3.87 -5.52
N GLY A 122 -18.52 -2.60 -5.43
CA GLY A 122 -19.45 -2.05 -4.45
C GLY A 122 -18.75 -1.46 -3.22
N TYR A 123 -19.47 -0.61 -2.49
CA TYR A 123 -19.01 -0.04 -1.22
C TYR A 123 -19.26 -0.99 -0.06
N TYR A 124 -18.25 -1.16 0.79
CA TYR A 124 -18.32 -1.89 2.06
C TYR A 124 -17.33 -1.24 3.03
N ASP A 125 -17.65 -1.23 4.31
CA ASP A 125 -16.87 -0.58 5.37
C ASP A 125 -16.20 -1.56 6.35
N ASP A 126 -16.25 -2.84 6.04
CA ASP A 126 -15.70 -3.95 6.80
C ASP A 126 -14.71 -4.80 5.99
N TRP A 127 -14.11 -5.79 6.62
CA TRP A 127 -13.24 -6.80 5.99
C TRP A 127 -13.96 -8.08 5.60
N ASP A 128 -15.30 -8.08 5.59
CA ASP A 128 -16.10 -9.24 5.22
C ASP A 128 -15.94 -9.63 3.75
N THR A 129 -16.51 -10.77 3.38
CA THR A 129 -16.23 -11.44 2.10
C THR A 129 -16.87 -10.83 0.86
N GLN A 130 -17.68 -9.77 1.01
CA GLN A 130 -18.49 -9.24 -0.08
C GLN A 130 -17.72 -8.31 -1.02
N GLY A 131 -17.99 -8.42 -2.30
CA GLY A 131 -17.48 -7.52 -3.34
C GLY A 131 -16.03 -7.69 -3.73
N TRP A 132 -15.26 -8.49 -3.01
CA TRP A 132 -13.85 -8.71 -3.32
C TRP A 132 -13.63 -9.46 -4.63
N GLU A 133 -12.50 -9.18 -5.26
CA GLU A 133 -11.97 -10.08 -6.27
C GLU A 133 -11.75 -11.49 -5.70
N ASN A 134 -11.98 -12.51 -6.52
CA ASN A 134 -11.84 -13.87 -6.09
C ASN A 134 -10.36 -14.28 -5.93
N GLY A 135 -9.90 -14.32 -4.70
CA GLY A 135 -8.52 -14.67 -4.36
C GLY A 135 -8.10 -16.07 -4.78
N GLU A 136 -9.03 -17.03 -4.84
CA GLU A 136 -8.74 -18.41 -5.29
C GLU A 136 -8.28 -18.44 -6.75
N ILE A 137 -8.86 -17.59 -7.61
CA ILE A 137 -8.43 -17.45 -9.01
C ILE A 137 -6.97 -16.98 -9.04
N PHE A 138 -6.64 -15.94 -8.27
CA PHE A 138 -5.28 -15.40 -8.25
C PHE A 138 -4.25 -16.38 -7.69
N LEU A 139 -4.60 -17.15 -6.66
CA LEU A 139 -3.73 -18.18 -6.12
C LEU A 139 -3.51 -19.31 -7.13
N LYS A 140 -4.56 -19.74 -7.82
CA LYS A 140 -4.48 -20.77 -8.87
C LYS A 140 -3.61 -20.30 -10.05
N ASP A 141 -3.80 -19.04 -10.48
CA ASP A 141 -3.10 -18.46 -11.63
C ASP A 141 -1.72 -17.88 -11.25
N LYS A 142 -1.32 -18.03 -9.98
CA LYS A 142 -0.03 -17.61 -9.42
C LYS A 142 0.26 -16.12 -9.55
N CYS A 143 -0.77 -15.29 -9.53
CA CYS A 143 -0.65 -13.84 -9.43
C CYS A 143 -1.16 -13.26 -8.09
N GLY A 144 -1.64 -14.12 -7.20
CA GLY A 144 -1.95 -13.77 -5.82
C GLY A 144 -0.72 -13.84 -4.94
N PHE A 145 -0.60 -12.88 -4.03
CA PHE A 145 0.60 -12.71 -3.22
C PHE A 145 0.52 -13.44 -1.87
N ASN A 146 -0.60 -13.35 -1.17
CA ASN A 146 -0.76 -13.91 0.17
C ASN A 146 -1.82 -15.01 0.19
N GLN A 147 -2.11 -15.55 1.37
CA GLN A 147 -3.12 -16.59 1.55
C GLN A 147 -4.54 -16.19 1.12
N TRP A 148 -4.80 -14.89 1.01
CA TRP A 148 -6.08 -14.31 0.58
C TRP A 148 -6.14 -14.07 -0.92
N GLY A 149 -5.05 -14.32 -1.64
CA GLY A 149 -4.92 -14.04 -3.06
C GLY A 149 -5.01 -12.55 -3.38
N ASP A 150 -4.44 -11.69 -2.54
CA ASP A 150 -4.35 -10.27 -2.85
C ASP A 150 -3.34 -10.03 -3.97
N ARG A 151 -3.53 -8.96 -4.72
CA ARG A 151 -2.56 -8.50 -5.70
C ARG A 151 -1.39 -7.83 -5.00
N GLU A 152 -0.24 -7.83 -5.65
CA GLU A 152 0.96 -7.15 -5.16
C GLU A 152 1.37 -6.03 -6.10
N VAL A 153 1.88 -4.96 -5.53
CA VAL A 153 2.60 -3.91 -6.23
C VAL A 153 3.90 -3.59 -5.49
N ILE A 154 4.98 -3.43 -6.24
CA ILE A 154 6.23 -2.88 -5.71
C ILE A 154 6.19 -1.38 -5.97
N VAL A 155 5.95 -0.61 -4.91
CA VAL A 155 5.94 0.85 -4.98
C VAL A 155 7.39 1.33 -4.98
N GLN A 156 7.82 1.89 -6.10
CA GLN A 156 9.18 2.43 -6.27
C GLN A 156 9.24 3.88 -5.80
N VAL A 157 10.39 4.30 -5.31
CA VAL A 157 10.62 5.72 -4.99
C VAL A 157 10.66 6.51 -6.29
N SER A 158 9.54 7.14 -6.62
CA SER A 158 9.34 7.91 -7.85
C SER A 158 8.31 9.01 -7.59
N ASP A 159 8.06 9.87 -8.58
CA ASP A 159 7.01 10.88 -8.45
C ASP A 159 5.61 10.28 -8.59
N SER A 160 5.45 9.27 -9.44
CA SER A 160 4.19 8.54 -9.64
C SER A 160 4.42 7.17 -10.27
N GLN A 161 3.44 6.28 -10.10
CA GLN A 161 3.45 4.94 -10.67
C GLN A 161 2.06 4.56 -11.18
N ASN A 162 1.99 3.78 -12.28
CA ASN A 162 0.75 3.25 -12.83
C ASN A 162 0.69 1.73 -12.67
N VAL A 163 -0.50 1.22 -12.31
CA VAL A 163 -0.78 -0.20 -12.10
C VAL A 163 -2.05 -0.59 -12.86
N GLY A 164 -1.94 -1.56 -13.74
CA GLY A 164 -3.05 -1.99 -14.60
C GLY A 164 -3.15 -1.21 -15.93
N PRO A 165 -4.30 -1.27 -16.66
CA PRO A 165 -5.54 -1.92 -16.22
C PRO A 165 -5.46 -3.46 -16.23
N PHE A 166 -5.95 -4.07 -15.16
CA PHE A 166 -6.21 -5.50 -15.11
C PHE A 166 -7.70 -5.75 -15.23
N CYS A 167 -8.09 -6.86 -15.80
CA CYS A 167 -9.48 -7.28 -15.78
C CYS A 167 -9.87 -7.67 -14.34
N PHE A 168 -11.05 -7.26 -13.87
CA PHE A 168 -11.56 -7.67 -12.58
C PHE A 168 -11.64 -9.21 -12.50
N ASN A 169 -11.21 -9.78 -11.40
CA ASN A 169 -11.06 -11.23 -11.22
C ASN A 169 -10.08 -11.93 -12.20
N SER A 170 -9.10 -11.22 -12.75
CA SER A 170 -8.11 -11.82 -13.65
C SER A 170 -6.71 -11.27 -13.42
N CYS A 171 -5.70 -12.08 -13.66
CA CYS A 171 -4.29 -11.69 -13.65
C CYS A 171 -3.88 -10.88 -14.89
N SER A 172 -4.72 -10.85 -15.92
CA SER A 172 -4.43 -10.25 -17.23
C SER A 172 -5.37 -9.09 -17.56
N ILE A 173 -5.07 -8.41 -18.64
CA ILE A 173 -5.98 -7.44 -19.25
C ILE A 173 -7.21 -8.14 -19.81
N CYS A 174 -8.34 -7.42 -19.86
CA CYS A 174 -9.54 -7.95 -20.54
C CYS A 174 -9.29 -8.07 -22.06
N SER A 175 -9.71 -9.15 -22.61
CA SER A 175 -9.71 -9.42 -24.06
C SER A 175 -11.03 -9.03 -24.70
#